data_fc28ef679eb6d73a9847a42dbcc77972
#
_entry.id   fc28ef679eb6d73a9847a42dbcc77972
#
_cell.length_a   1.000
_cell.length_b   1.000
_cell.length_c   1.000
_cell.angle_alpha   90.00
_cell.angle_beta   90.00
_cell.angle_gamma   90.00
#
_symmetry.space_group_name_H-M   'P 1'
#
loop_
_entity.id
_entity.type
_entity.pdbx_description
1 polymer ?
#
loop_
_entity_poly.entity_id
_entity_poly.type
_entity_poly.pdbx_seq_one_letter_code
_entity_poly.pdbx_strand_id
1 'polypeptide(L)'
;MRLDKFLVDCGVGSRSEVKQLLKQKKIAVNGKKETAGKLQIDPDKDQVTFMGENLVHETFVYYLLNKPAGVISATEDDHHQTVLDLLDETARHKEVFPVGRLDIDTHGLLLLTNNGKLAHAVLSPKRHVSKIYRAQVAGIMDEADVARFEAGIALKDFTTLPARLQLLEVNEANDSSYVEIEIAEGKFHQVKRMVAACGKEVVDLERISMGPLTLDPTLQLGEWRRLHPSELKSLEVFGVPL
;
A
#
# COMPACT_ATOMS: atom_id res chain seq x y z
N MET A 1 28.03 4.79 3.01
CA MET A 1 27.30 6.08 3.21
C MET A 1 27.84 6.82 4.44
N ARG A 2 27.47 8.13 4.66
CA ARG A 2 27.89 8.85 5.88
C ARG A 2 27.11 8.36 7.09
N LEU A 3 27.80 8.26 8.24
CA LEU A 3 27.19 7.83 9.51
C LEU A 3 26.04 8.75 9.97
N ASP A 4 26.17 10.07 9.81
CA ASP A 4 25.10 11.00 10.18
C ASP A 4 23.83 10.79 9.33
N LYS A 5 23.99 10.49 8.05
CA LYS A 5 22.87 10.15 7.18
C LYS A 5 22.24 8.80 7.58
N PHE A 6 23.07 7.77 7.82
CA PHE A 6 22.62 6.46 8.28
C PHE A 6 21.74 6.57 9.54
N LEU A 7 22.18 7.36 10.53
CA LEU A 7 21.45 7.54 11.78
C LEU A 7 20.09 8.23 11.59
N VAL A 8 20.05 9.24 10.71
CA VAL A 8 18.77 9.89 10.33
C VAL A 8 17.86 8.89 9.61
N ASP A 9 18.41 8.15 8.65
CA ASP A 9 17.66 7.15 7.87
C ASP A 9 17.13 6.00 8.76
N CYS A 10 17.81 5.70 9.87
CA CYS A 10 17.34 4.75 10.89
C CYS A 10 16.35 5.35 11.90
N GLY A 11 15.95 6.62 11.76
CA GLY A 11 14.99 7.26 12.66
C GLY A 11 15.52 7.62 14.03
N VAL A 12 16.86 7.69 14.23
CA VAL A 12 17.50 8.03 15.51
C VAL A 12 17.21 9.48 15.92
N GLY A 13 16.88 10.33 14.95
CA GLY A 13 16.51 11.73 15.15
C GLY A 13 16.83 12.60 13.95
N SER A 14 16.49 13.88 14.05
CA SER A 14 16.84 14.91 13.06
C SER A 14 18.37 15.08 12.94
N ARG A 15 18.82 15.72 11.89
CA ARG A 15 20.28 16.00 11.69
C ARG A 15 20.92 16.72 12.87
N SER A 16 20.18 17.62 13.53
CA SER A 16 20.67 18.35 14.72
C SER A 16 20.79 17.46 15.94
N GLU A 17 19.80 16.60 16.18
CA GLU A 17 19.79 15.63 17.29
C GLU A 17 20.88 14.57 17.12
N VAL A 18 21.02 13.99 15.92
CA VAL A 18 22.09 13.05 15.59
C VAL A 18 23.47 13.66 15.87
N LYS A 19 23.69 14.93 15.53
CA LYS A 19 24.96 15.64 15.84
C LYS A 19 25.21 15.74 17.34
N GLN A 20 24.17 15.93 18.15
CA GLN A 20 24.31 15.97 19.62
C GLN A 20 24.57 14.58 20.19
N LEU A 21 23.85 13.54 19.70
CA LEU A 21 24.03 12.15 20.14
C LEU A 21 25.45 11.63 19.85
N LEU A 22 26.00 11.97 18.70
CA LEU A 22 27.40 11.67 18.37
C LEU A 22 28.37 12.36 19.35
N LYS A 23 28.20 13.65 19.65
CA LYS A 23 29.03 14.37 20.66
C LYS A 23 28.92 13.73 22.05
N GLN A 24 27.75 13.19 22.40
CA GLN A 24 27.51 12.49 23.67
C GLN A 24 28.05 11.05 23.68
N LYS A 25 28.70 10.59 22.61
CA LYS A 25 29.26 9.23 22.46
C LYS A 25 28.23 8.12 22.66
N LYS A 26 26.98 8.37 22.27
CA LYS A 26 25.87 7.39 22.34
C LYS A 26 25.84 6.44 21.15
N ILE A 27 26.62 6.72 20.12
CA ILE A 27 26.73 5.93 18.90
C ILE A 27 28.05 5.13 18.92
N ALA A 28 28.00 3.87 18.48
CA ALA A 28 29.19 3.08 18.21
C ALA A 28 29.12 2.45 16.82
N VAL A 29 30.28 2.31 16.18
CA VAL A 29 30.46 1.59 14.91
C VAL A 29 31.48 0.48 15.16
N ASN A 30 31.09 -0.75 14.87
CA ASN A 30 31.91 -1.95 15.11
C ASN A 30 32.45 -2.02 16.56
N GLY A 31 31.60 -1.66 17.53
CA GLY A 31 31.90 -1.69 18.95
C GLY A 31 32.74 -0.48 19.45
N LYS A 32 33.18 0.44 18.58
CA LYS A 32 33.93 1.63 18.96
C LYS A 32 33.04 2.87 18.97
N LYS A 33 33.04 3.62 20.08
CA LYS A 33 32.29 4.89 20.19
C LYS A 33 32.77 5.88 19.14
N GLU A 34 31.82 6.44 18.40
CA GLU A 34 32.08 7.35 17.30
C GLU A 34 31.45 8.74 17.55
N THR A 35 32.13 9.79 17.12
CA THR A 35 31.67 11.18 17.24
C THR A 35 31.65 11.93 15.90
N ALA A 36 32.27 11.35 14.86
CA ALA A 36 32.42 11.93 13.56
C ALA A 36 31.26 11.52 12.63
N GLY A 37 30.23 12.33 12.51
CA GLY A 37 29.10 12.08 11.62
C GLY A 37 29.47 11.94 10.14
N LYS A 38 30.66 12.47 9.74
CA LYS A 38 31.18 12.34 8.37
C LYS A 38 31.87 11.00 8.08
N LEU A 39 32.03 10.12 9.10
CA LEU A 39 32.58 8.79 8.91
C LEU A 39 31.81 8.05 7.81
N GLN A 40 32.54 7.46 6.87
CA GLN A 40 31.94 6.60 5.84
C GLN A 40 31.78 5.20 6.43
N ILE A 41 30.57 4.67 6.31
CA ILE A 41 30.22 3.31 6.73
C ILE A 41 29.62 2.54 5.54
N ASP A 42 29.74 1.22 5.59
CA ASP A 42 29.03 0.29 4.73
C ASP A 42 27.83 -0.29 5.51
N PRO A 43 26.58 0.10 5.18
CA PRO A 43 25.40 -0.35 5.94
C PRO A 43 25.21 -1.86 5.98
N ASP A 44 25.77 -2.57 4.99
CA ASP A 44 25.63 -4.03 4.86
C ASP A 44 26.71 -4.80 5.64
N LYS A 45 27.79 -4.12 6.08
CA LYS A 45 28.92 -4.74 6.75
C LYS A 45 29.22 -4.16 8.12
N ASP A 46 29.04 -2.86 8.29
CA ASP A 46 29.36 -2.19 9.54
C ASP A 46 28.21 -2.27 10.53
N GLN A 47 28.50 -2.74 11.74
CA GLN A 47 27.54 -2.77 12.82
C GLN A 47 27.47 -1.41 13.51
N VAL A 48 26.35 -0.73 13.35
CA VAL A 48 26.10 0.57 14.02
C VAL A 48 25.13 0.34 15.19
N THR A 49 25.51 0.87 16.36
CA THR A 49 24.65 0.79 17.55
C THR A 49 24.33 2.17 18.10
N PHE A 50 23.12 2.33 18.61
CA PHE A 50 22.65 3.48 19.38
C PHE A 50 22.30 3.02 20.79
N MET A 51 22.96 3.57 21.81
CA MET A 51 22.79 3.20 23.22
C MET A 51 22.94 1.68 23.49
N GLY A 52 23.72 0.97 22.65
CA GLY A 52 23.94 -0.47 22.74
C GLY A 52 23.01 -1.33 21.88
N GLU A 53 21.96 -0.76 21.32
CA GLU A 53 21.04 -1.46 20.43
C GLU A 53 21.50 -1.35 18.96
N ASN A 54 21.46 -2.48 18.24
CA ASN A 54 21.82 -2.49 16.83
C ASN A 54 20.80 -1.74 15.99
N LEU A 55 21.29 -0.86 15.13
CA LEU A 55 20.49 -0.18 14.12
C LEU A 55 20.51 -0.99 12.82
N VAL A 56 19.35 -1.20 12.26
CA VAL A 56 19.18 -1.82 10.94
C VAL A 56 18.84 -0.73 9.94
N HIS A 57 19.64 -0.63 8.87
CA HIS A 57 19.37 0.30 7.79
C HIS A 57 18.36 -0.30 6.83
N GLU A 58 17.12 0.14 6.91
CA GLU A 58 16.11 -0.15 5.89
C GLU A 58 16.10 0.98 4.85
N THR A 59 16.56 0.71 3.64
CA THR A 59 16.46 1.67 2.53
C THR A 59 15.00 1.91 2.17
N PHE A 60 14.24 0.83 2.02
CA PHE A 60 12.82 0.86 1.71
C PHE A 60 12.00 0.26 2.84
N VAL A 61 10.83 0.85 3.04
CA VAL A 61 9.85 0.38 4.02
C VAL A 61 8.53 0.08 3.32
N TYR A 62 7.82 -0.93 3.81
CA TYR A 62 6.61 -1.44 3.18
C TYR A 62 5.54 -1.67 4.24
N TYR A 63 4.40 -1.04 4.08
CA TYR A 63 3.26 -1.14 4.97
C TYR A 63 2.07 -1.73 4.22
N LEU A 64 1.40 -2.69 4.83
CA LEU A 64 0.10 -3.18 4.42
C LEU A 64 -0.92 -2.59 5.38
N LEU A 65 -1.79 -1.74 4.85
CA LEU A 65 -2.86 -1.08 5.60
C LEU A 65 -4.20 -1.68 5.19
N ASN A 66 -5.04 -1.99 6.17
CA ASN A 66 -6.48 -2.15 5.96
C ASN A 66 -7.12 -0.75 6.01
N LYS A 67 -7.15 -0.06 4.86
CA LYS A 67 -7.63 1.32 4.78
C LYS A 67 -9.11 1.40 5.15
N PRO A 68 -9.52 2.25 6.09
CA PRO A 68 -10.94 2.48 6.39
C PRO A 68 -11.57 3.41 5.34
N ALA A 69 -12.89 3.36 5.22
CA ALA A 69 -13.65 4.41 4.55
C ALA A 69 -13.55 5.73 5.33
N GLY A 70 -13.73 6.84 4.63
CA GLY A 70 -13.61 8.20 5.20
C GLY A 70 -12.19 8.77 5.21
N VAL A 71 -11.17 7.97 4.91
CA VAL A 71 -9.77 8.39 4.83
C VAL A 71 -9.32 8.42 3.37
N ILE A 72 -8.55 9.44 2.99
CA ILE A 72 -8.07 9.59 1.61
C ILE A 72 -6.69 8.96 1.39
N SER A 73 -6.46 8.45 0.19
CA SER A 73 -5.17 7.88 -0.24
C SER A 73 -4.22 8.99 -0.70
N ALA A 74 -3.77 9.81 0.25
CA ALA A 74 -2.84 10.92 0.04
C ALA A 74 -1.77 10.94 1.15
N THR A 75 -0.71 11.71 0.95
CA THR A 75 0.34 11.95 1.95
C THR A 75 0.01 13.11 2.88
N GLU A 76 -0.73 14.09 2.37
CA GLU A 76 -1.16 15.32 3.08
C GLU A 76 -2.50 15.79 2.50
N ASP A 77 -3.33 16.38 3.33
CA ASP A 77 -4.58 17.06 2.93
C ASP A 77 -5.00 18.02 4.04
N ASP A 78 -5.58 19.17 3.65
CA ASP A 78 -5.99 20.22 4.60
C ASP A 78 -7.35 19.96 5.26
N HIS A 79 -8.13 19.03 4.72
CA HIS A 79 -9.55 18.85 5.10
C HIS A 79 -9.89 17.42 5.55
N HIS A 80 -9.12 16.43 5.08
CA HIS A 80 -9.41 15.02 5.33
C HIS A 80 -8.24 14.33 5.97
N GLN A 81 -8.53 13.37 6.83
CA GLN A 81 -7.53 12.45 7.33
C GLN A 81 -6.95 11.63 6.17
N THR A 82 -5.63 11.51 6.16
CA THR A 82 -4.90 10.77 5.13
C THR A 82 -4.48 9.39 5.62
N VAL A 83 -4.12 8.52 4.69
CA VAL A 83 -3.57 7.20 5.03
C VAL A 83 -2.23 7.29 5.77
N LEU A 84 -1.47 8.37 5.61
CA LEU A 84 -0.23 8.62 6.36
C LEU A 84 -0.49 8.96 7.83
N ASP A 85 -1.64 9.53 8.16
CA ASP A 85 -2.01 9.87 9.54
C ASP A 85 -2.33 8.63 10.38
N LEU A 86 -2.55 7.47 9.71
CA LEU A 86 -2.78 6.20 10.37
C LEU A 86 -1.48 5.45 10.72
N LEU A 87 -0.36 5.82 10.09
CA LEU A 87 0.91 5.12 10.22
C LEU A 87 1.78 5.72 11.34
N ASP A 88 2.93 5.06 11.57
CA ASP A 88 3.92 5.49 12.55
C ASP A 88 4.79 6.66 12.04
N GLU A 89 5.60 7.24 12.95
CA GLU A 89 6.53 8.31 12.59
C GLU A 89 7.59 7.86 11.58
N THR A 90 7.94 6.58 11.55
CA THR A 90 8.88 6.02 10.58
C THR A 90 8.37 6.22 9.16
N ALA A 91 7.07 6.02 8.93
CA ALA A 91 6.47 6.25 7.62
C ALA A 91 6.64 7.70 7.15
N ARG A 92 6.47 8.68 8.05
CA ARG A 92 6.67 10.11 7.76
C ARG A 92 8.14 10.43 7.48
N HIS A 93 9.06 9.98 8.34
CA HIS A 93 10.51 10.20 8.17
C HIS A 93 11.07 9.55 6.89
N LYS A 94 10.51 8.43 6.48
CA LYS A 94 10.89 7.72 5.25
C LYS A 94 10.15 8.20 4.00
N GLU A 95 9.32 9.24 4.12
CA GLU A 95 8.56 9.81 3.01
C GLU A 95 7.71 8.74 2.29
N VAL A 96 7.03 7.90 3.06
CA VAL A 96 6.17 6.84 2.55
C VAL A 96 4.96 7.42 1.85
N PHE A 97 4.53 6.79 0.78
CA PHE A 97 3.35 7.17 0.01
C PHE A 97 2.53 5.94 -0.41
N PRO A 98 1.23 6.09 -0.68
CA PRO A 98 0.39 4.98 -1.10
C PRO A 98 0.70 4.52 -2.53
N VAL A 99 0.74 3.20 -2.75
CA VAL A 99 0.89 2.57 -4.07
C VAL A 99 -0.49 2.49 -4.72
N GLY A 100 -0.82 3.52 -5.49
CA GLY A 100 -2.15 3.75 -6.03
C GLY A 100 -3.10 4.37 -5.01
N ARG A 101 -4.36 4.45 -5.39
CA ARG A 101 -5.40 5.09 -4.58
C ARG A 101 -6.61 4.19 -4.46
N LEU A 102 -7.21 4.18 -3.29
CA LEU A 102 -8.59 3.79 -3.06
C LEU A 102 -9.41 5.06 -2.86
N ASP A 103 -10.63 5.05 -3.33
CA ASP A 103 -11.57 6.16 -3.12
C ASP A 103 -11.82 6.37 -1.62
N ILE A 104 -12.31 7.54 -1.25
CA ILE A 104 -12.55 7.89 0.15
C ILE A 104 -13.51 6.91 0.84
N ASP A 105 -14.51 6.43 0.12
CA ASP A 105 -15.53 5.48 0.58
C ASP A 105 -15.18 4.00 0.33
N THR A 106 -14.03 3.73 -0.29
CA THR A 106 -13.53 2.36 -0.52
C THR A 106 -12.53 1.99 0.57
N HIS A 107 -12.64 0.77 1.07
CA HIS A 107 -11.77 0.25 2.12
C HIS A 107 -10.94 -0.97 1.67
N GLY A 108 -10.14 -1.51 2.58
CA GLY A 108 -9.35 -2.72 2.39
C GLY A 108 -7.88 -2.48 2.07
N LEU A 109 -7.26 -3.41 1.38
CA LEU A 109 -5.82 -3.47 1.17
C LEU A 109 -5.26 -2.26 0.46
N LEU A 110 -4.34 -1.56 1.11
CA LEU A 110 -3.50 -0.53 0.52
C LEU A 110 -2.03 -0.77 0.88
N LEU A 111 -1.19 -0.91 -0.13
CA LEU A 111 0.26 -0.94 0.03
C LEU A 111 0.79 0.50 0.11
N LEU A 112 1.66 0.78 1.10
CA LEU A 112 2.39 2.04 1.17
C LEU A 112 3.89 1.75 1.27
N THR A 113 4.72 2.58 0.63
CA THR A 113 6.18 2.42 0.59
C THR A 113 6.85 3.72 0.17
N ASN A 114 8.15 3.84 0.42
CA ASN A 114 9.01 4.86 -0.17
C ASN A 114 9.77 4.35 -1.41
N ASN A 115 9.50 3.12 -1.88
CA ASN A 115 10.10 2.55 -3.09
C ASN A 115 9.33 2.96 -4.35
N GLY A 116 9.71 4.09 -4.95
CA GLY A 116 9.07 4.61 -6.16
C GLY A 116 9.17 3.67 -7.37
N LYS A 117 10.25 2.86 -7.46
CA LYS A 117 10.40 1.88 -8.56
C LYS A 117 9.38 0.77 -8.45
N LEU A 118 9.15 0.27 -7.24
CA LEU A 118 8.12 -0.74 -7.00
C LEU A 118 6.72 -0.17 -7.27
N ALA A 119 6.42 1.01 -6.74
CA ALA A 119 5.13 1.66 -6.94
C ALA A 119 4.82 1.85 -8.45
N HIS A 120 5.80 2.36 -9.21
CA HIS A 120 5.66 2.50 -10.66
C HIS A 120 5.44 1.14 -11.35
N ALA A 121 6.16 0.09 -10.93
CA ALA A 121 6.01 -1.24 -11.53
C ALA A 121 4.62 -1.85 -11.24
N VAL A 122 4.12 -1.72 -10.00
CA VAL A 122 2.79 -2.22 -9.59
C VAL A 122 1.66 -1.46 -10.28
N LEU A 123 1.82 -0.14 -10.48
CA LEU A 123 0.78 0.71 -11.04
C LEU A 123 0.81 0.80 -12.57
N SER A 124 1.86 0.30 -13.21
CA SER A 124 2.02 0.36 -14.67
C SER A 124 0.88 -0.34 -15.40
N PRO A 125 0.13 0.35 -16.27
CA PRO A 125 -0.95 -0.27 -17.05
C PRO A 125 -0.46 -1.44 -17.92
N LYS A 126 0.81 -1.39 -18.36
CA LYS A 126 1.43 -2.44 -19.20
C LYS A 126 1.63 -3.77 -18.48
N ARG A 127 1.62 -3.77 -17.15
CA ARG A 127 1.83 -4.98 -16.34
C ARG A 127 0.54 -5.70 -15.99
N HIS A 128 -0.59 -5.08 -16.23
CA HIS A 128 -1.92 -5.67 -15.96
C HIS A 128 -2.02 -6.29 -14.57
N VAL A 129 -1.50 -5.59 -13.55
CA VAL A 129 -1.49 -6.09 -12.17
C VAL A 129 -2.93 -6.24 -11.69
N SER A 130 -3.32 -7.48 -11.41
CA SER A 130 -4.66 -7.83 -10.94
C SER A 130 -4.98 -7.15 -9.60
N LYS A 131 -6.22 -6.76 -9.45
CA LYS A 131 -6.82 -6.25 -8.21
C LYS A 131 -8.17 -6.91 -8.01
N ILE A 132 -8.37 -7.49 -6.84
CA ILE A 132 -9.62 -8.17 -6.50
C ILE A 132 -10.35 -7.33 -5.46
N TYR A 133 -11.63 -7.11 -5.75
CA TYR A 133 -12.53 -6.38 -4.89
C TYR A 133 -13.71 -7.25 -4.49
N ARG A 134 -14.20 -7.12 -3.28
CA ARG A 134 -15.53 -7.56 -2.86
C ARG A 134 -16.46 -6.37 -2.81
N ALA A 135 -17.65 -6.55 -3.31
CA ALA A 135 -18.65 -5.50 -3.37
C ALA A 135 -20.00 -5.98 -2.87
N GLN A 136 -20.62 -5.20 -1.99
CA GLN A 136 -22.05 -5.27 -1.75
C GLN A 136 -22.73 -4.40 -2.80
N VAL A 137 -23.66 -4.98 -3.53
CA VAL A 137 -24.36 -4.34 -4.65
C VAL A 137 -25.85 -4.27 -4.35
N ALA A 138 -26.44 -3.11 -4.50
CA ALA A 138 -27.88 -2.93 -4.60
C ALA A 138 -28.33 -3.32 -6.02
N GLY A 139 -29.23 -4.30 -6.10
CA GLY A 139 -29.65 -4.95 -7.34
C GLY A 139 -29.12 -6.37 -7.50
N ILE A 140 -29.82 -7.15 -8.30
CA ILE A 140 -29.48 -8.54 -8.58
C ILE A 140 -28.47 -8.61 -9.72
N MET A 141 -27.25 -9.04 -9.40
CA MET A 141 -26.22 -9.38 -10.38
C MET A 141 -26.48 -10.81 -10.88
N ASP A 142 -26.34 -11.03 -12.18
CA ASP A 142 -26.67 -12.29 -12.83
C ASP A 142 -25.59 -12.73 -13.85
N GLU A 143 -25.82 -13.87 -14.50
CA GLU A 143 -24.92 -14.43 -15.51
C GLU A 143 -24.77 -13.53 -16.75
N ALA A 144 -25.76 -12.69 -17.06
CA ALA A 144 -25.63 -11.72 -18.14
C ALA A 144 -24.63 -10.63 -17.77
N ASP A 145 -24.59 -10.21 -16.51
CA ASP A 145 -23.58 -9.27 -16.01
C ASP A 145 -22.18 -9.91 -16.01
N VAL A 146 -22.06 -11.19 -15.63
CA VAL A 146 -20.80 -11.95 -15.73
C VAL A 146 -20.27 -11.89 -17.16
N ALA A 147 -21.11 -12.24 -18.14
CA ALA A 147 -20.71 -12.21 -19.56
C ALA A 147 -20.31 -10.79 -20.04
N ARG A 148 -20.97 -9.74 -19.53
CA ARG A 148 -20.62 -8.34 -19.84
C ARG A 148 -19.24 -7.95 -19.27
N PHE A 149 -18.93 -8.39 -18.05
CA PHE A 149 -17.62 -8.16 -17.44
C PHE A 149 -16.51 -8.86 -18.22
N GLU A 150 -16.73 -10.12 -18.62
CA GLU A 150 -15.79 -10.91 -19.42
C GLU A 150 -15.55 -10.30 -20.82
N ALA A 151 -16.57 -9.71 -21.44
CA ALA A 151 -16.44 -9.05 -22.73
C ALA A 151 -15.76 -7.67 -22.64
N GLY A 152 -15.68 -7.09 -21.45
CA GLY A 152 -15.34 -5.70 -21.24
C GLY A 152 -16.56 -4.77 -21.40
N ILE A 153 -16.66 -3.77 -20.55
CA ILE A 153 -17.80 -2.86 -20.45
C ILE A 153 -17.47 -1.52 -21.11
N ALA A 154 -18.28 -1.11 -22.07
CA ALA A 154 -18.21 0.23 -22.65
C ALA A 154 -18.72 1.26 -21.62
N LEU A 155 -17.82 2.11 -21.13
CA LEU A 155 -18.10 3.27 -20.30
C LEU A 155 -18.10 4.53 -21.15
N LYS A 156 -18.51 5.64 -20.58
CA LYS A 156 -18.65 6.91 -21.33
C LYS A 156 -17.36 7.37 -22.03
N ASP A 157 -16.20 7.12 -21.42
CA ASP A 157 -14.90 7.65 -21.82
C ASP A 157 -13.91 6.57 -22.28
N PHE A 158 -14.16 5.29 -21.97
CA PHE A 158 -13.35 4.15 -22.42
C PHE A 158 -14.11 2.83 -22.32
N THR A 159 -13.61 1.80 -22.99
CA THR A 159 -14.04 0.40 -22.76
C THR A 159 -13.06 -0.25 -21.82
N THR A 160 -13.56 -0.95 -20.79
CA THR A 160 -12.71 -1.66 -19.84
C THR A 160 -12.03 -2.85 -20.49
N LEU A 161 -10.90 -3.26 -19.96
CA LEU A 161 -10.37 -4.59 -20.24
C LEU A 161 -11.38 -5.65 -19.76
N PRO A 162 -11.33 -6.88 -20.33
CA PRO A 162 -12.04 -8.02 -19.78
C PRO A 162 -11.78 -8.15 -18.28
N ALA A 163 -12.82 -8.38 -17.51
CA ALA A 163 -12.79 -8.48 -16.07
C ALA A 163 -13.55 -9.75 -15.64
N ARG A 164 -13.20 -10.27 -14.47
CA ARG A 164 -13.93 -11.41 -13.88
C ARG A 164 -14.92 -10.89 -12.86
N LEU A 165 -16.15 -11.34 -12.96
CA LEU A 165 -17.20 -11.15 -11.96
C LEU A 165 -17.61 -12.52 -11.43
N GLN A 166 -17.57 -12.71 -10.13
CA GLN A 166 -18.04 -13.92 -9.46
C GLN A 166 -19.16 -13.56 -8.49
N LEU A 167 -20.29 -14.21 -8.67
CA LEU A 167 -21.43 -14.10 -7.76
C LEU A 167 -21.12 -14.94 -6.52
N LEU A 168 -21.03 -14.32 -5.34
CA LEU A 168 -20.80 -15.01 -4.07
C LEU A 168 -22.12 -15.31 -3.37
N GLU A 169 -23.02 -14.30 -3.35
CA GLU A 169 -24.37 -14.43 -2.79
C GLU A 169 -25.32 -13.52 -3.58
N VAL A 170 -26.52 -14.03 -3.83
CA VAL A 170 -27.62 -13.28 -4.43
C VAL A 170 -28.82 -13.36 -3.51
N ASN A 171 -29.35 -12.22 -3.09
CA ASN A 171 -30.48 -12.14 -2.17
C ASN A 171 -31.66 -11.42 -2.85
N GLU A 172 -32.57 -12.21 -3.43
CA GLU A 172 -33.74 -11.69 -4.13
C GLU A 172 -34.71 -10.96 -3.19
N ALA A 173 -34.78 -11.35 -1.92
CA ALA A 173 -35.68 -10.74 -0.95
C ALA A 173 -35.28 -9.29 -0.61
N ASN A 174 -33.99 -9.00 -0.65
CA ASN A 174 -33.43 -7.68 -0.36
C ASN A 174 -32.97 -6.91 -1.60
N ASP A 175 -33.19 -7.47 -2.79
CA ASP A 175 -32.71 -6.93 -4.07
C ASP A 175 -31.21 -6.54 -3.99
N SER A 176 -30.37 -7.50 -3.60
CA SER A 176 -28.95 -7.26 -3.39
C SER A 176 -28.09 -8.45 -3.79
N SER A 177 -26.82 -8.17 -4.07
CA SER A 177 -25.82 -9.17 -4.42
C SER A 177 -24.50 -8.89 -3.68
N TYR A 178 -23.80 -9.97 -3.29
CA TYR A 178 -22.42 -9.89 -2.82
C TYR A 178 -21.52 -10.56 -3.86
N VAL A 179 -20.54 -9.82 -4.36
CA VAL A 179 -19.77 -10.26 -5.53
C VAL A 179 -18.29 -10.04 -5.32
N GLU A 180 -17.49 -10.82 -6.06
CA GLU A 180 -16.05 -10.60 -6.20
C GLU A 180 -15.73 -10.17 -7.63
N ILE A 181 -14.96 -9.09 -7.77
CA ILE A 181 -14.63 -8.48 -9.06
C ILE A 181 -13.12 -8.37 -9.18
N GLU A 182 -12.56 -9.01 -10.23
CA GLU A 182 -11.15 -8.90 -10.57
C GLU A 182 -10.95 -8.04 -11.82
N ILE A 183 -10.11 -7.02 -11.69
CA ILE A 183 -9.72 -6.12 -12.79
C ILE A 183 -8.20 -6.06 -12.91
N ALA A 184 -7.68 -5.90 -14.13
CA ALA A 184 -6.26 -5.80 -14.45
C ALA A 184 -5.81 -4.35 -14.77
N GLU A 185 -6.63 -3.38 -14.45
CA GLU A 185 -6.39 -1.95 -14.65
C GLU A 185 -6.87 -1.16 -13.42
N GLY A 186 -6.85 0.16 -13.45
CA GLY A 186 -7.28 0.97 -12.30
C GLY A 186 -7.64 2.38 -12.73
N LYS A 187 -8.77 2.53 -13.39
CA LYS A 187 -9.32 3.83 -13.79
C LYS A 187 -10.17 4.41 -12.66
N PHE A 188 -10.43 5.70 -12.75
CA PHE A 188 -11.23 6.43 -11.78
C PHE A 188 -12.60 5.78 -11.57
N HIS A 189 -12.90 5.40 -10.33
CA HIS A 189 -14.13 4.75 -9.89
C HIS A 189 -14.53 3.53 -10.74
N GLN A 190 -13.56 2.79 -11.29
CA GLN A 190 -13.80 1.81 -12.35
C GLN A 190 -14.83 0.74 -11.95
N VAL A 191 -14.64 0.07 -10.81
CA VAL A 191 -15.55 -1.00 -10.36
C VAL A 191 -16.98 -0.47 -10.20
N LYS A 192 -17.16 0.67 -9.55
CA LYS A 192 -18.46 1.32 -9.35
C LYS A 192 -19.13 1.63 -10.68
N ARG A 193 -18.36 2.18 -11.64
CA ARG A 193 -18.86 2.51 -12.98
C ARG A 193 -19.23 1.27 -13.79
N MET A 194 -18.49 0.19 -13.65
CA MET A 194 -18.80 -1.08 -14.31
C MET A 194 -20.11 -1.66 -13.80
N VAL A 195 -20.32 -1.69 -12.48
CA VAL A 195 -21.58 -2.15 -11.86
C VAL A 195 -22.74 -1.22 -12.25
N ALA A 196 -22.52 0.09 -12.25
CA ALA A 196 -23.52 1.08 -12.68
C ALA A 196 -23.92 0.90 -14.15
N ALA A 197 -22.99 0.53 -15.03
CA ALA A 197 -23.30 0.23 -16.43
C ALA A 197 -24.17 -1.05 -16.58
N CYS A 198 -24.22 -1.90 -15.55
CA CYS A 198 -25.15 -3.01 -15.45
C CYS A 198 -26.51 -2.62 -14.83
N GLY A 199 -26.73 -1.34 -14.54
CA GLY A 199 -27.96 -0.82 -13.95
C GLY A 199 -28.10 -1.10 -12.44
N LYS A 200 -26.99 -1.36 -11.73
CA LYS A 200 -26.92 -1.65 -10.30
C LYS A 200 -25.96 -0.67 -9.62
N GLU A 201 -25.94 -0.67 -8.30
CA GLU A 201 -25.14 0.27 -7.51
C GLU A 201 -24.24 -0.44 -6.49
N VAL A 202 -22.97 -0.08 -6.43
CA VAL A 202 -22.05 -0.52 -5.36
C VAL A 202 -22.36 0.27 -4.10
N VAL A 203 -22.75 -0.46 -3.04
CA VAL A 203 -23.07 0.12 -1.72
C VAL A 203 -21.85 0.08 -0.81
N ASP A 204 -21.05 -0.99 -0.90
CA ASP A 204 -19.80 -1.15 -0.17
C ASP A 204 -18.74 -1.76 -1.08
N LEU A 205 -17.48 -1.33 -0.93
CA LEU A 205 -16.38 -1.79 -1.78
C LEU A 205 -15.11 -1.99 -0.97
N GLU A 206 -14.64 -3.24 -0.95
CA GLU A 206 -13.42 -3.64 -0.28
C GLU A 206 -12.39 -4.16 -1.30
N ARG A 207 -11.16 -3.65 -1.28
CA ARG A 207 -10.08 -4.29 -2.03
C ARG A 207 -9.40 -5.35 -1.17
N ILE A 208 -9.48 -6.61 -1.60
CA ILE A 208 -8.92 -7.75 -0.87
C ILE A 208 -7.58 -8.22 -1.42
N SER A 209 -7.20 -7.83 -2.66
CA SER A 209 -5.93 -8.24 -3.26
C SER A 209 -5.41 -7.20 -4.23
N MET A 210 -4.08 -7.12 -4.35
CA MET A 210 -3.37 -6.34 -5.36
C MET A 210 -2.06 -7.05 -5.75
N GLY A 211 -2.02 -7.60 -6.97
CA GLY A 211 -0.93 -8.46 -7.43
C GLY A 211 -0.77 -9.65 -6.48
N PRO A 212 0.46 -9.92 -5.98
CA PRO A 212 0.69 -11.05 -5.09
C PRO A 212 0.29 -10.80 -3.63
N LEU A 213 -0.15 -9.57 -3.29
CA LEU A 213 -0.54 -9.23 -1.92
C LEU A 213 -2.02 -9.45 -1.68
N THR A 214 -2.36 -10.02 -0.53
CA THR A 214 -3.73 -10.20 -0.05
C THR A 214 -3.93 -9.47 1.26
N LEU A 215 -5.16 -9.00 1.50
CA LEU A 215 -5.53 -8.37 2.77
C LEU A 215 -5.38 -9.39 3.91
N ASP A 216 -4.69 -8.98 4.96
CA ASP A 216 -4.55 -9.80 6.15
C ASP A 216 -5.87 -9.79 6.94
N PRO A 217 -6.53 -10.95 7.11
CA PRO A 217 -7.82 -11.01 7.78
C PRO A 217 -7.78 -10.68 9.28
N THR A 218 -6.57 -10.59 9.85
CA THR A 218 -6.40 -10.21 11.26
C THR A 218 -6.35 -8.71 11.48
N LEU A 219 -6.09 -7.92 10.41
CA LEU A 219 -6.06 -6.46 10.50
C LEU A 219 -7.49 -5.88 10.52
N GLN A 220 -7.80 -5.15 11.58
CA GLN A 220 -9.03 -4.36 11.62
C GLN A 220 -8.93 -3.14 10.70
N LEU A 221 -10.06 -2.51 10.38
CA LEU A 221 -10.09 -1.25 9.64
C LEU A 221 -9.24 -0.17 10.34
N GLY A 222 -8.32 0.44 9.60
CA GLY A 222 -7.36 1.41 10.11
C GLY A 222 -6.08 0.81 10.67
N GLU A 223 -6.01 -0.49 10.86
CA GLU A 223 -4.78 -1.15 11.30
C GLU A 223 -3.83 -1.43 10.13
N TRP A 224 -2.56 -1.46 10.45
CA TRP A 224 -1.50 -1.71 9.50
C TRP A 224 -0.38 -2.57 10.11
N ARG A 225 0.43 -3.16 9.28
CA ARG A 225 1.68 -3.83 9.64
C ARG A 225 2.73 -3.68 8.55
N ARG A 226 3.96 -3.98 8.90
CA ARG A 226 5.02 -4.17 7.90
C ARG A 226 4.75 -5.43 7.09
N LEU A 227 5.22 -5.44 5.83
CA LEU A 227 5.16 -6.66 5.03
C LEU A 227 6.02 -7.77 5.65
N HIS A 228 5.51 -8.98 5.63
CA HIS A 228 6.27 -10.17 6.00
C HIS A 228 7.36 -10.48 4.95
N PRO A 229 8.45 -11.20 5.33
CA PRO A 229 9.50 -11.59 4.38
C PRO A 229 8.95 -12.37 3.17
N SER A 230 7.93 -13.20 3.35
CA SER A 230 7.28 -13.95 2.26
C SER A 230 6.55 -13.04 1.28
N GLU A 231 5.92 -11.97 1.77
CA GLU A 231 5.24 -10.98 0.93
C GLU A 231 6.26 -10.13 0.17
N LEU A 232 7.34 -9.71 0.82
CA LEU A 232 8.46 -9.02 0.15
C LEU A 232 9.02 -9.89 -0.97
N LYS A 233 9.26 -11.18 -0.70
CA LYS A 233 9.72 -12.12 -1.70
C LYS A 233 8.75 -12.25 -2.87
N SER A 234 7.45 -12.22 -2.64
CA SER A 234 6.44 -12.27 -3.71
C SER A 234 6.48 -11.03 -4.62
N LEU A 235 6.93 -9.87 -4.11
CA LEU A 235 7.10 -8.65 -4.88
C LEU A 235 8.32 -8.66 -5.81
N GLU A 236 9.26 -9.63 -5.67
CA GLU A 236 10.39 -9.81 -6.60
C GLU A 236 9.94 -10.04 -8.04
N VAL A 237 8.71 -10.52 -8.25
CA VAL A 237 8.09 -10.67 -9.58
C VAL A 237 8.11 -9.37 -10.39
N PHE A 238 8.17 -8.22 -9.72
CA PHE A 238 8.23 -6.93 -10.39
C PHE A 238 9.65 -6.58 -10.90
N GLY A 239 10.68 -7.34 -10.52
CA GLY A 239 12.05 -7.17 -11.01
C GLY A 239 12.70 -5.84 -10.64
N VAL A 240 12.35 -5.30 -9.49
CA VAL A 240 12.91 -4.05 -8.91
C VAL A 240 13.59 -4.33 -7.59
N PRO A 241 14.61 -3.53 -7.19
CA PRO A 241 15.20 -3.64 -5.86
C PRO A 241 14.14 -3.41 -4.76
N LEU A 242 14.18 -4.25 -3.73
CA LEU A 242 13.29 -4.19 -2.57
C LEU A 242 14.05 -3.83 -1.30
#